data_e98fb100bad030559f4006ad17fdbf26
#
_entry.id   e98fb100bad030559f4006ad17fdbf26
#
_cell.length_a   1.000
_cell.length_b   1.000
_cell.length_c   1.000
_cell.angle_alpha   90.00
_cell.angle_beta   90.00
_cell.angle_gamma   90.00
#
_symmetry.space_group_name_H-M   'P 1'
#
loop_
_entity.id
_entity.type
_entity.pdbx_description
1 polymer ?
#
loop_
_entity_poly.entity_id
_entity_poly.type
_entity_poly.pdbx_seq_one_letter_code
_entity_poly.pdbx_strand_id
1 'polypeptide(L)'
;MTCSSGTACMNYGSAIVEAFYQKLPLLVLSSDRPRELLNQLEDQMYDQLDTFTKCTKYQGQLPEIKNDTDEWYANRILNEGFLELNHHGKGPVHLNIPFTSHRNDTFSTISLPKVRKISLRRADATTEMWIEAATNLKNKKVMIIWGQSVPSTECLKKAIDNFCKCFDTVILTDKISNFHHPKAIYNVPAILSSLKREDKTNLMPNIVISIGGNYIFNNEIKALLRPAKIPHWQVGYEDKVCDPFRSLTEIFEMGETFFFEQLSSVSSITHQNNYEEAWKQISQQIPIPTAEIGELYAIGKLLTNFPENADLQLANSCTIRMAHFFPTKASVRINCNRGVNGIDGSMSTTVGFAAANANATFLIIGDLSFFYDMNALWNRYISKKLRILLINNEGGAVMY
;
A
#
# COMPACT_ATOMS: atom_id res chain seq x y z
N MET A 1 13.22 5.23 28.97
CA MET A 1 12.97 6.29 29.98
C MET A 1 11.47 6.49 30.13
N THR A 2 10.95 6.73 31.33
CA THR A 2 9.52 6.96 31.57
C THR A 2 9.33 8.14 32.51
N CYS A 3 8.28 8.93 32.30
CA CYS A 3 7.93 10.04 33.18
C CYS A 3 6.40 10.23 33.29
N SER A 4 5.98 10.99 34.29
CA SER A 4 4.63 11.51 34.39
C SER A 4 4.37 12.64 33.39
N SER A 5 3.14 13.11 33.29
CA SER A 5 2.74 14.22 32.44
C SER A 5 3.34 15.57 32.83
N GLY A 6 3.23 16.54 31.94
CA GLY A 6 3.64 17.91 32.17
C GLY A 6 5.14 18.12 32.07
N THR A 7 5.68 19.08 32.78
CA THR A 7 7.09 19.48 32.69
C THR A 7 8.09 18.37 33.08
N ALA A 8 7.63 17.27 33.68
CA ALA A 8 8.47 16.09 33.88
C ALA A 8 9.07 15.56 32.59
N CYS A 9 8.33 15.62 31.49
CA CYS A 9 8.82 15.21 30.16
C CYS A 9 9.99 16.09 29.69
N MET A 10 9.96 17.39 29.98
CA MET A 10 11.02 18.33 29.57
C MET A 10 12.37 18.05 30.25
N ASN A 11 12.38 17.42 31.42
CA ASN A 11 13.61 17.08 32.12
C ASN A 11 14.46 16.06 31.34
N TYR A 12 13.90 15.37 30.36
CA TYR A 12 14.63 14.42 29.49
C TYR A 12 15.29 15.09 28.29
N GLY A 13 15.02 16.37 28.04
CA GLY A 13 15.48 17.06 26.83
C GLY A 13 16.98 16.94 26.59
N SER A 14 17.81 17.19 27.61
CA SER A 14 19.28 17.05 27.50
C SER A 14 19.72 15.63 27.14
N ALA A 15 19.12 14.62 27.76
CA ALA A 15 19.45 13.21 27.49
C ALA A 15 19.00 12.77 26.08
N ILE A 16 17.83 13.26 25.63
CA ILE A 16 17.32 12.98 24.29
C ILE A 16 18.21 13.62 23.23
N VAL A 17 18.60 14.88 23.41
CA VAL A 17 19.52 15.58 22.50
C VAL A 17 20.85 14.85 22.42
N GLU A 18 21.44 14.47 23.54
CA GLU A 18 22.70 13.74 23.57
C GLU A 18 22.58 12.39 22.86
N ALA A 19 21.51 11.63 23.14
CA ALA A 19 21.26 10.35 22.47
C ALA A 19 21.08 10.51 20.97
N PHE A 20 20.45 11.59 20.50
CA PHE A 20 20.26 11.87 19.09
C PHE A 20 21.59 12.09 18.37
N TYR A 21 22.46 12.96 18.89
CA TYR A 21 23.74 13.26 18.25
C TYR A 21 24.76 12.13 18.40
N GLN A 22 24.69 11.33 19.47
CA GLN A 22 25.49 10.12 19.61
C GLN A 22 24.90 8.90 18.87
N LYS A 23 23.72 9.04 18.24
CA LYS A 23 23.03 7.94 17.54
C LYS A 23 22.76 6.74 18.45
N LEU A 24 22.26 6.99 19.65
CA LEU A 24 21.88 5.96 20.61
C LEU A 24 20.39 5.63 20.51
N PRO A 25 19.98 4.36 20.49
CA PRO A 25 18.59 3.98 20.49
C PRO A 25 18.01 4.22 21.90
N LEU A 26 17.22 5.26 22.04
CA LEU A 26 16.59 5.64 23.30
C LEU A 26 15.08 5.67 23.15
N LEU A 27 14.36 4.81 23.87
CA LEU A 27 12.91 4.85 23.93
C LEU A 27 12.48 5.73 25.11
N VAL A 28 11.72 6.79 24.82
CA VAL A 28 11.10 7.66 25.79
C VAL A 28 9.61 7.41 25.81
N LEU A 29 9.06 7.07 26.98
CA LEU A 29 7.63 6.89 27.22
C LEU A 29 7.17 7.97 28.17
N SER A 30 6.34 8.90 27.73
CA SER A 30 5.75 9.92 28.58
C SER A 30 4.28 9.62 28.83
N SER A 31 3.86 9.63 30.09
CA SER A 31 2.44 9.68 30.41
C SER A 31 1.88 11.04 30.01
N ASP A 32 0.62 11.09 29.65
CA ASP A 32 -0.08 12.34 29.36
C ASP A 32 -1.53 12.27 29.83
N ARG A 33 -2.20 13.42 29.81
CA ARG A 33 -3.63 13.53 30.00
C ARG A 33 -4.35 13.50 28.63
N PRO A 34 -5.68 13.24 28.62
CA PRO A 34 -6.45 13.29 27.38
C PRO A 34 -6.33 14.64 26.68
N ARG A 35 -6.14 14.60 25.35
CA ARG A 35 -5.85 15.79 24.53
C ARG A 35 -6.97 16.84 24.57
N GLU A 36 -8.21 16.42 24.74
CA GLU A 36 -9.38 17.30 24.87
C GLU A 36 -9.32 18.26 26.10
N LEU A 37 -8.47 17.94 27.08
CA LEU A 37 -8.24 18.77 28.25
C LEU A 37 -7.13 19.83 28.04
N LEU A 38 -6.46 19.81 26.92
CA LEU A 38 -5.39 20.78 26.64
C LEU A 38 -5.93 22.20 26.61
N ASN A 39 -5.24 23.12 27.35
CA ASN A 39 -5.64 24.52 27.53
C ASN A 39 -6.96 24.70 28.32
N GLN A 40 -7.40 23.70 29.09
CA GLN A 40 -8.58 23.78 29.92
C GLN A 40 -8.25 24.02 31.42
N LEU A 41 -7.07 24.54 31.68
CA LEU A 41 -6.54 24.83 33.06
C LEU A 41 -6.32 23.54 33.88
N GLU A 42 -6.06 22.43 33.24
CA GLU A 42 -5.72 21.18 33.93
C GLU A 42 -4.26 21.18 34.40
N ASP A 43 -4.06 20.59 35.57
CA ASP A 43 -2.74 20.49 36.19
C ASP A 43 -1.81 19.55 35.36
N GLN A 44 -0.52 19.88 35.34
CA GLN A 44 0.55 19.06 34.72
C GLN A 44 0.27 18.73 33.26
N MET A 45 -0.18 19.72 32.50
CA MET A 45 -0.54 19.53 31.09
C MET A 45 0.09 20.60 30.19
N TYR A 46 0.67 20.18 29.10
CA TYR A 46 1.02 20.96 27.90
C TYR A 46 1.00 20.03 26.71
N ASP A 47 1.10 20.53 25.47
CA ASP A 47 1.15 19.69 24.28
C ASP A 47 2.49 18.94 24.20
N GLN A 48 2.53 17.72 24.74
CA GLN A 48 3.75 16.89 24.84
C GLN A 48 4.13 16.26 23.49
N LEU A 49 3.14 16.06 22.62
CA LEU A 49 3.42 15.58 21.27
C LEU A 49 4.26 16.63 20.55
N ASP A 50 5.18 16.18 19.75
CA ASP A 50 6.09 17.02 18.96
C ASP A 50 7.12 17.86 19.75
N THR A 51 7.14 17.75 21.08
CA THR A 51 8.11 18.45 21.92
C THR A 51 9.56 18.21 21.52
N PHE A 52 9.89 17.01 21.07
CA PHE A 52 11.26 16.60 20.72
C PHE A 52 11.46 16.37 19.21
N THR A 53 10.66 16.97 18.36
CA THR A 53 10.65 16.74 16.90
C THR A 53 12.02 16.86 16.24
N LYS A 54 12.87 17.77 16.70
CA LYS A 54 14.21 18.01 16.13
C LYS A 54 15.29 17.04 16.62
N CYS A 55 15.02 16.28 17.65
CA CYS A 55 15.98 15.38 18.31
C CYS A 55 15.43 13.98 18.58
N THR A 56 14.40 13.59 17.87
CA THR A 56 13.88 12.21 17.82
C THR A 56 13.69 11.80 16.38
N LYS A 57 13.83 10.52 16.11
CA LYS A 57 13.57 9.93 14.78
C LYS A 57 12.08 9.70 14.53
N TYR A 58 11.34 9.45 15.60
CA TYR A 58 9.91 9.22 15.55
C TYR A 58 9.25 9.75 16.81
N GLN A 59 8.08 10.31 16.65
CA GLN A 59 7.15 10.63 17.73
C GLN A 59 5.78 10.06 17.43
N GLY A 60 5.18 9.41 18.40
CA GLY A 60 3.85 8.83 18.28
C GLY A 60 3.02 9.03 19.56
N GLN A 61 1.74 9.24 19.38
CA GLN A 61 0.78 9.25 20.48
C GLN A 61 -0.10 8.02 20.40
N LEU A 62 -0.13 7.24 21.49
CA LEU A 62 -1.00 6.08 21.56
C LEU A 62 -2.46 6.53 21.71
N PRO A 63 -3.40 5.88 21.02
CA PRO A 63 -4.82 6.10 21.26
C PRO A 63 -5.25 5.43 22.59
N GLU A 64 -6.32 5.92 23.19
CA GLU A 64 -7.08 5.15 24.16
C GLU A 64 -7.77 3.99 23.41
N ILE A 65 -7.59 2.77 23.91
CA ILE A 65 -8.08 1.56 23.23
C ILE A 65 -9.53 1.32 23.63
N LYS A 66 -10.48 1.56 22.70
CA LYS A 66 -11.92 1.36 22.86
C LYS A 66 -12.49 0.27 21.94
N ASN A 67 -11.78 -0.07 20.89
CA ASN A 67 -12.20 -1.01 19.87
C ASN A 67 -10.99 -1.60 19.10
N ASP A 68 -11.23 -2.58 18.24
CA ASP A 68 -10.20 -3.26 17.42
C ASP A 68 -9.39 -2.31 16.52
N THR A 69 -9.96 -1.19 16.11
CA THR A 69 -9.25 -0.20 15.29
C THR A 69 -8.22 0.54 16.12
N ASP A 70 -8.56 0.91 17.34
CA ASP A 70 -7.65 1.58 18.28
C ASP A 70 -6.51 0.62 18.69
N GLU A 71 -6.82 -0.65 18.95
CA GLU A 71 -5.83 -1.68 19.25
C GLU A 71 -4.84 -1.85 18.10
N TRP A 72 -5.35 -2.00 16.88
CA TRP A 72 -4.51 -2.08 15.68
C TRP A 72 -3.64 -0.83 15.52
N TYR A 73 -4.22 0.36 15.74
CA TYR A 73 -3.51 1.63 15.59
C TYR A 73 -2.42 1.79 16.65
N ALA A 74 -2.71 1.47 17.91
CA ALA A 74 -1.72 1.44 18.98
C ALA A 74 -0.57 0.48 18.66
N ASN A 75 -0.90 -0.74 18.23
CA ASN A 75 0.10 -1.74 17.82
C ASN A 75 0.97 -1.22 16.66
N ARG A 76 0.39 -0.55 15.67
CA ARG A 76 1.14 0.04 14.55
C ARG A 76 2.11 1.11 15.03
N ILE A 77 1.66 2.09 15.82
CA ILE A 77 2.51 3.16 16.37
C ILE A 77 3.67 2.60 17.17
N LEU A 78 3.42 1.60 18.02
CA LEU A 78 4.46 0.94 18.80
C LEU A 78 5.50 0.28 17.90
N ASN A 79 5.07 -0.46 16.86
CA ASN A 79 6.00 -1.10 15.93
C ASN A 79 6.78 -0.05 15.11
N GLU A 80 6.15 1.00 14.62
CA GLU A 80 6.84 2.12 13.94
C GLU A 80 7.93 2.72 14.84
N GLY A 81 7.59 3.02 16.09
CA GLY A 81 8.57 3.53 17.06
C GLY A 81 9.72 2.57 17.33
N PHE A 82 9.44 1.29 17.53
CA PHE A 82 10.50 0.28 17.77
C PHE A 82 11.38 0.06 16.55
N LEU A 83 10.84 0.08 15.34
CA LEU A 83 11.63 0.00 14.12
C LEU A 83 12.56 1.20 13.99
N GLU A 84 12.05 2.42 14.22
CA GLU A 84 12.81 3.66 14.08
C GLU A 84 13.97 3.80 15.08
N LEU A 85 13.97 3.07 16.19
CA LEU A 85 15.15 3.04 17.09
C LEU A 85 16.44 2.65 16.36
N ASN A 86 16.35 1.84 15.30
CA ASN A 86 17.52 1.30 14.58
C ASN A 86 17.46 1.45 13.06
N HIS A 87 16.32 1.83 12.48
CA HIS A 87 16.13 1.98 11.05
C HIS A 87 16.89 3.20 10.50
N HIS A 88 17.62 3.07 9.40
CA HIS A 88 18.46 4.14 8.82
C HIS A 88 19.39 4.85 9.82
N GLY A 89 19.97 4.08 10.73
CA GLY A 89 20.79 4.55 11.84
C GLY A 89 20.03 4.55 13.17
N LYS A 90 20.78 4.52 14.26
CA LYS A 90 20.19 4.51 15.61
C LYS A 90 19.80 5.92 16.05
N GLY A 91 18.79 6.01 16.92
CA GLY A 91 18.41 7.27 17.53
C GLY A 91 17.20 7.16 18.46
N PRO A 92 16.88 8.25 19.19
CA PRO A 92 15.78 8.27 20.13
C PRO A 92 14.42 8.31 19.47
N VAL A 93 13.44 7.74 20.18
CA VAL A 93 12.01 7.68 19.82
C VAL A 93 11.21 8.11 21.02
N HIS A 94 10.18 8.92 20.81
CA HIS A 94 9.25 9.36 21.84
C HIS A 94 7.85 8.81 21.58
N LEU A 95 7.27 8.15 22.57
CA LEU A 95 5.88 7.69 22.57
C LEU A 95 5.13 8.32 23.71
N ASN A 96 4.11 9.12 23.38
CA ASN A 96 3.23 9.78 24.33
C ASN A 96 2.01 8.91 24.61
N ILE A 97 1.69 8.70 25.89
CA ILE A 97 0.67 7.75 26.35
C ILE A 97 -0.35 8.48 27.18
N PRO A 98 -1.46 8.95 26.60
CA PRO A 98 -2.53 9.60 27.37
C PRO A 98 -3.33 8.57 28.18
N PHE A 99 -3.71 8.99 29.39
CA PHE A 99 -4.55 8.22 30.29
C PHE A 99 -5.80 9.03 30.69
N THR A 100 -6.96 8.44 30.52
CA THR A 100 -8.24 9.09 30.82
C THR A 100 -8.49 9.17 32.36
N SER A 101 -8.06 8.15 33.11
CA SER A 101 -8.15 8.10 34.58
C SER A 101 -6.97 7.37 35.17
N HIS A 102 -6.53 7.77 36.36
CA HIS A 102 -5.44 7.15 37.09
C HIS A 102 -5.72 7.06 38.58
N ARG A 103 -6.93 7.45 39.00
CA ARG A 103 -7.37 7.28 40.39
C ARG A 103 -8.15 5.97 40.53
N ASN A 104 -7.75 5.14 41.45
CA ASN A 104 -8.37 3.87 41.80
C ASN A 104 -8.20 2.74 40.77
N ASP A 105 -7.27 2.88 39.83
CA ASP A 105 -6.99 1.78 38.89
C ASP A 105 -6.24 0.66 39.61
N THR A 106 -6.79 -0.53 39.56
CA THR A 106 -6.12 -1.73 40.04
C THR A 106 -5.58 -2.49 38.84
N PHE A 107 -4.30 -2.77 38.85
CA PHE A 107 -3.63 -3.59 37.82
C PHE A 107 -3.58 -5.02 38.32
N SER A 108 -4.38 -5.89 37.71
CA SER A 108 -4.21 -7.32 37.86
C SER A 108 -4.21 -7.94 36.49
N THR A 109 -3.11 -8.56 36.12
CA THR A 109 -3.05 -9.33 34.89
C THR A 109 -2.44 -10.70 35.19
N ILE A 110 -3.14 -11.76 34.75
CA ILE A 110 -2.65 -13.13 34.88
C ILE A 110 -1.69 -13.45 33.75
N SER A 111 -1.92 -12.87 32.56
CA SER A 111 -1.06 -13.02 31.40
C SER A 111 -1.16 -11.80 30.50
N LEU A 112 -0.05 -11.41 29.86
CA LEU A 112 -0.07 -10.37 28.84
C LEU A 112 -0.58 -10.96 27.51
N PRO A 113 -1.39 -10.23 26.74
CA PRO A 113 -1.83 -10.68 25.44
C PRO A 113 -0.63 -10.79 24.48
N LYS A 114 -0.71 -11.74 23.55
CA LYS A 114 0.25 -11.79 22.44
C LYS A 114 -0.02 -10.64 21.51
N VAL A 115 0.96 -9.75 21.35
CA VAL A 115 0.89 -8.64 20.41
C VAL A 115 1.60 -8.97 19.11
N ARG A 116 1.12 -8.40 18.00
CA ARG A 116 1.75 -8.55 16.70
C ARG A 116 3.06 -7.74 16.67
N LYS A 117 4.14 -8.39 16.27
CA LYS A 117 5.43 -7.75 16.01
C LYS A 117 5.60 -7.60 14.49
N ILE A 118 6.08 -6.44 14.05
CA ILE A 118 6.51 -6.19 12.67
C ILE A 118 8.03 -6.28 12.66
N SER A 119 8.58 -7.15 11.80
CA SER A 119 10.02 -7.32 11.62
C SER A 119 10.46 -6.63 10.33
N LEU A 120 11.58 -5.91 10.39
CA LEU A 120 12.23 -5.31 9.23
C LEU A 120 13.36 -6.23 8.76
N ARG A 121 13.35 -6.59 7.48
CA ARG A 121 14.35 -7.42 6.81
C ARG A 121 15.05 -6.59 5.74
N ARG A 122 16.34 -6.52 5.78
CA ARG A 122 17.16 -5.74 4.83
C ARG A 122 17.87 -6.65 3.84
N ALA A 123 18.33 -6.07 2.73
CA ALA A 123 19.02 -6.81 1.67
C ALA A 123 20.35 -7.46 2.16
N ASP A 124 20.99 -6.92 3.19
CA ASP A 124 22.20 -7.45 3.82
C ASP A 124 21.92 -8.55 4.87
N ALA A 125 20.69 -9.07 4.91
CA ALA A 125 20.31 -10.13 5.82
C ALA A 125 21.03 -11.46 5.53
N THR A 126 21.15 -12.29 6.58
CA THR A 126 21.87 -13.57 6.50
C THR A 126 21.10 -14.62 5.70
N THR A 127 21.79 -15.65 5.22
CA THR A 127 21.19 -16.80 4.51
C THR A 127 20.12 -17.50 5.36
N GLU A 128 20.34 -17.59 6.68
CA GLU A 128 19.40 -18.20 7.63
C GLU A 128 18.06 -17.49 7.62
N MET A 129 18.05 -16.16 7.54
CA MET A 129 16.81 -15.38 7.42
C MET A 129 16.03 -15.74 6.15
N TRP A 130 16.72 -15.93 5.02
CA TRP A 130 16.09 -16.32 3.76
C TRP A 130 15.53 -17.74 3.82
N ILE A 131 16.25 -18.67 4.48
CA ILE A 131 15.77 -20.04 4.71
C ILE A 131 14.51 -20.02 5.60
N GLU A 132 14.51 -19.20 6.66
CA GLU A 132 13.33 -19.01 7.52
C GLU A 132 12.14 -18.47 6.72
N ALA A 133 12.36 -17.42 5.93
CA ALA A 133 11.31 -16.82 5.09
C ALA A 133 10.76 -17.82 4.07
N ALA A 134 11.62 -18.56 3.38
CA ALA A 134 11.22 -19.59 2.44
C ALA A 134 10.44 -20.74 3.11
N THR A 135 10.86 -21.14 4.32
CA THR A 135 10.16 -22.15 5.12
C THR A 135 8.75 -21.69 5.49
N ASN A 136 8.60 -20.40 5.79
CA ASN A 136 7.29 -19.80 6.06
C ASN A 136 6.34 -19.79 4.86
N LEU A 137 6.85 -19.85 3.62
CA LEU A 137 6.05 -19.93 2.40
C LEU A 137 5.76 -21.37 1.95
N LYS A 138 6.53 -22.34 2.42
CA LYS A 138 6.44 -23.74 1.97
C LYS A 138 5.04 -24.31 2.23
N ASN A 139 4.47 -24.97 1.21
CA ASN A 139 3.13 -25.57 1.24
C ASN A 139 2.00 -24.60 1.58
N LYS A 140 2.16 -23.32 1.31
CA LYS A 140 1.16 -22.28 1.55
C LYS A 140 0.68 -21.66 0.24
N LYS A 141 -0.58 -21.25 0.22
CA LYS A 141 -1.15 -20.40 -0.84
C LYS A 141 -0.62 -18.97 -0.65
N VAL A 142 0.22 -18.52 -1.56
CA VAL A 142 0.84 -17.18 -1.54
C VAL A 142 0.08 -16.26 -2.49
N MET A 143 -0.47 -15.17 -1.97
CA MET A 143 -1.10 -14.13 -2.78
C MET A 143 -0.17 -12.94 -2.90
N ILE A 144 0.28 -12.64 -4.10
CA ILE A 144 1.01 -11.40 -4.40
C ILE A 144 0.00 -10.36 -4.87
N ILE A 145 0.00 -9.19 -4.23
CA ILE A 145 -0.78 -8.01 -4.65
C ILE A 145 0.19 -6.99 -5.21
N TRP A 146 0.08 -6.77 -6.53
CA TRP A 146 0.97 -5.87 -7.26
C TRP A 146 0.25 -4.58 -7.62
N GLY A 147 0.61 -3.50 -6.96
CA GLY A 147 0.04 -2.18 -7.18
C GLY A 147 0.78 -1.36 -8.23
N GLN A 148 0.51 -0.08 -8.27
CA GLN A 148 1.10 0.87 -9.21
C GLN A 148 2.63 0.80 -9.21
N SER A 149 3.21 0.62 -10.40
CA SER A 149 4.66 0.55 -10.58
C SER A 149 5.07 0.98 -12.00
N VAL A 150 6.37 1.01 -12.22
CA VAL A 150 6.95 1.15 -13.56
C VAL A 150 6.88 -0.18 -14.33
N PRO A 151 7.00 -0.18 -15.67
CA PRO A 151 7.05 -1.41 -16.44
C PRO A 151 8.11 -2.39 -15.94
N SER A 152 7.73 -3.65 -15.78
CA SER A 152 8.60 -4.70 -15.24
C SER A 152 9.74 -5.05 -16.21
N THR A 153 10.94 -5.25 -15.65
CA THR A 153 12.10 -5.69 -16.41
C THR A 153 12.06 -7.20 -16.69
N GLU A 154 12.80 -7.66 -17.68
CA GLU A 154 12.92 -9.10 -17.96
C GLU A 154 13.58 -9.87 -16.81
N CYS A 155 14.51 -9.24 -16.07
CA CYS A 155 15.11 -9.83 -14.88
C CYS A 155 14.05 -10.09 -13.80
N LEU A 156 13.18 -9.11 -13.54
CA LEU A 156 12.09 -9.24 -12.59
C LEU A 156 11.11 -10.34 -13.00
N LYS A 157 10.73 -10.42 -14.26
CA LYS A 157 9.83 -11.47 -14.76
C LYS A 157 10.42 -12.86 -14.54
N LYS A 158 11.72 -13.05 -14.86
CA LYS A 158 12.43 -14.32 -14.62
C LYS A 158 12.51 -14.66 -13.13
N ALA A 159 12.76 -13.68 -12.27
CA ALA A 159 12.79 -13.90 -10.83
C ALA A 159 11.43 -14.37 -10.29
N ILE A 160 10.35 -13.77 -10.78
CA ILE A 160 8.97 -14.18 -10.45
C ILE A 160 8.64 -15.56 -10.99
N ASP A 161 9.04 -15.88 -12.24
CA ASP A 161 8.85 -17.22 -12.80
C ASP A 161 9.50 -18.29 -11.94
N ASN A 162 10.72 -18.04 -11.45
CA ASN A 162 11.43 -18.96 -10.57
C ASN A 162 10.75 -19.06 -9.20
N PHE A 163 10.32 -17.94 -8.62
CA PHE A 163 9.55 -17.93 -7.39
C PHE A 163 8.25 -18.76 -7.50
N CYS A 164 7.51 -18.57 -8.58
CA CYS A 164 6.28 -19.32 -8.83
C CYS A 164 6.51 -20.83 -9.15
N LYS A 165 7.73 -21.27 -9.44
CA LYS A 165 8.09 -22.69 -9.49
C LYS A 165 8.32 -23.29 -8.10
N CYS A 166 8.73 -22.45 -7.15
CA CYS A 166 9.02 -22.86 -5.77
C CYS A 166 7.79 -22.80 -4.85
N PHE A 167 6.86 -21.89 -5.10
CA PHE A 167 5.75 -21.59 -4.21
C PHE A 167 4.41 -21.57 -4.95
N ASP A 168 3.35 -22.05 -4.29
CA ASP A 168 1.97 -22.03 -4.80
C ASP A 168 1.40 -20.60 -4.78
N THR A 169 1.49 -19.90 -5.90
CA THR A 169 1.35 -18.45 -5.97
C THR A 169 0.29 -18.00 -6.97
N VAL A 170 -0.51 -17.01 -6.57
CA VAL A 170 -1.32 -16.19 -7.49
C VAL A 170 -0.82 -14.74 -7.46
N ILE A 171 -0.87 -14.05 -8.58
CA ILE A 171 -0.51 -12.62 -8.68
C ILE A 171 -1.76 -11.83 -9.04
N LEU A 172 -2.24 -11.03 -8.10
CA LEU A 172 -3.36 -10.11 -8.32
C LEU A 172 -2.80 -8.73 -8.65
N THR A 173 -3.26 -8.16 -9.75
CA THR A 173 -2.74 -6.89 -10.23
C THR A 173 -3.81 -6.08 -10.96
N ASP A 174 -3.45 -4.90 -11.40
CA ASP A 174 -4.27 -4.06 -12.24
C ASP A 174 -3.44 -3.36 -13.33
N LYS A 175 -4.09 -2.54 -14.14
CA LYS A 175 -3.45 -1.89 -15.29
C LYS A 175 -2.34 -0.91 -14.93
N ILE A 176 -2.45 -0.22 -13.79
CA ILE A 176 -1.46 0.77 -13.36
C ILE A 176 -0.19 0.16 -12.78
N SER A 177 -0.20 -1.13 -12.53
CA SER A 177 1.01 -1.86 -12.15
C SER A 177 2.04 -1.94 -13.29
N ASN A 178 1.61 -1.79 -14.54
CA ASN A 178 2.44 -2.04 -15.73
C ASN A 178 3.16 -3.40 -15.71
N PHE A 179 2.62 -4.33 -14.95
CA PHE A 179 3.14 -5.68 -14.81
C PHE A 179 2.38 -6.61 -15.75
N HIS A 180 3.05 -7.09 -16.78
CA HIS A 180 2.48 -8.01 -17.76
C HIS A 180 3.12 -9.39 -17.61
N HIS A 181 2.33 -10.35 -17.12
CA HIS A 181 2.81 -11.69 -16.86
C HIS A 181 1.69 -12.73 -17.08
N PRO A 182 1.98 -13.93 -17.65
CA PRO A 182 0.96 -14.95 -17.89
C PRO A 182 0.25 -15.47 -16.65
N LYS A 183 0.87 -15.31 -15.48
CA LYS A 183 0.33 -15.73 -14.17
C LYS A 183 -0.44 -14.61 -13.44
N ALA A 184 -0.58 -13.43 -14.04
CA ALA A 184 -1.26 -12.31 -13.43
C ALA A 184 -2.77 -12.35 -13.70
N ILE A 185 -3.54 -12.02 -12.67
CA ILE A 185 -4.99 -11.87 -12.72
C ILE A 185 -5.29 -10.37 -12.68
N TYR A 186 -5.95 -9.85 -13.73
CA TYR A 186 -6.18 -8.41 -13.90
C TYR A 186 -7.60 -7.97 -13.55
N ASN A 187 -8.60 -8.83 -13.71
CA ASN A 187 -10.01 -8.51 -13.47
C ASN A 187 -10.44 -8.70 -12.01
N VAL A 188 -9.53 -8.43 -11.08
CA VAL A 188 -9.70 -8.66 -9.63
C VAL A 188 -10.96 -8.03 -9.06
N PRO A 189 -11.35 -6.75 -9.37
CA PRO A 189 -12.60 -6.18 -8.84
C PRO A 189 -13.83 -7.00 -9.24
N ALA A 190 -13.91 -7.43 -10.50
CA ALA A 190 -15.04 -8.19 -11.00
C ALA A 190 -15.11 -9.57 -10.35
N ILE A 191 -13.97 -10.25 -10.20
CA ILE A 191 -13.88 -11.53 -9.48
C ILE A 191 -14.38 -11.34 -8.04
N LEU A 192 -13.80 -10.41 -7.28
CA LEU A 192 -14.12 -10.22 -5.87
C LEU A 192 -15.60 -9.85 -5.64
N SER A 193 -16.19 -9.10 -6.58
CA SER A 193 -17.62 -8.74 -6.53
C SER A 193 -18.55 -9.92 -6.87
N SER A 194 -18.10 -10.89 -7.66
CA SER A 194 -18.88 -12.07 -8.06
C SER A 194 -18.76 -13.26 -7.12
N LEU A 195 -17.77 -13.25 -6.20
CA LEU A 195 -17.50 -14.38 -5.32
C LEU A 195 -18.65 -14.73 -4.40
N LYS A 196 -19.08 -15.99 -4.44
CA LYS A 196 -19.95 -16.60 -3.43
C LYS A 196 -19.16 -16.89 -2.15
N ARG A 197 -19.86 -17.13 -1.06
CA ARG A 197 -19.24 -17.39 0.26
C ARG A 197 -18.29 -18.61 0.22
N GLU A 198 -18.67 -19.64 -0.51
CA GLU A 198 -17.88 -20.87 -0.66
C GLU A 198 -16.59 -20.64 -1.44
N ASP A 199 -16.66 -19.87 -2.53
CA ASP A 199 -15.50 -19.51 -3.35
C ASP A 199 -14.48 -18.72 -2.54
N LYS A 200 -14.94 -17.79 -1.70
CA LYS A 200 -14.06 -16.99 -0.82
C LYS A 200 -13.15 -17.89 0.01
N THR A 201 -13.67 -18.96 0.58
CA THR A 201 -12.87 -19.89 1.41
C THR A 201 -11.76 -20.57 0.60
N ASN A 202 -12.06 -20.99 -0.63
CA ASN A 202 -11.10 -21.68 -1.49
C ASN A 202 -10.00 -20.74 -2.02
N LEU A 203 -10.35 -19.48 -2.24
CA LEU A 203 -9.44 -18.45 -2.76
C LEU A 203 -8.65 -17.71 -1.68
N MET A 204 -8.88 -17.98 -0.40
CA MET A 204 -8.13 -17.33 0.69
C MET A 204 -6.66 -17.76 0.67
N PRO A 205 -5.72 -16.81 0.75
CA PRO A 205 -4.30 -17.13 0.90
C PRO A 205 -3.96 -17.55 2.34
N ASN A 206 -2.80 -18.17 2.49
CA ASN A 206 -2.18 -18.36 3.80
C ASN A 206 -1.21 -17.22 4.14
N ILE A 207 -0.72 -16.52 3.12
CA ILE A 207 0.17 -15.37 3.25
C ILE A 207 -0.07 -14.39 2.10
N VAL A 208 0.04 -13.10 2.40
CA VAL A 208 -0.07 -12.02 1.41
C VAL A 208 1.27 -11.32 1.28
N ILE A 209 1.70 -11.04 0.06
CA ILE A 209 2.88 -10.22 -0.25
C ILE A 209 2.40 -9.01 -1.05
N SER A 210 2.62 -7.79 -0.56
CA SER A 210 2.29 -6.56 -1.29
C SER A 210 3.54 -5.91 -1.88
N ILE A 211 3.41 -5.43 -3.12
CA ILE A 211 4.47 -4.81 -3.91
C ILE A 211 3.90 -3.59 -4.63
N GLY A 212 4.69 -2.53 -4.74
CA GLY A 212 4.30 -1.31 -5.43
C GLY A 212 3.32 -0.44 -4.66
N GLY A 213 2.77 0.57 -5.35
CA GLY A 213 1.88 1.56 -4.75
C GLY A 213 0.42 1.15 -4.69
N ASN A 214 -0.48 2.13 -4.83
CA ASN A 214 -1.92 1.91 -4.81
C ASN A 214 -2.41 0.99 -5.95
N TYR A 215 -3.52 0.33 -5.72
CA TYR A 215 -4.24 -0.51 -6.69
C TYR A 215 -5.73 -0.18 -6.72
N ILE A 216 -6.40 -0.51 -7.84
CA ILE A 216 -7.79 -0.10 -8.08
C ILE A 216 -8.76 -0.86 -7.18
N PHE A 217 -8.50 -2.14 -6.92
CA PHE A 217 -9.35 -3.05 -6.14
C PHE A 217 -9.11 -2.98 -4.63
N ASN A 218 -8.71 -1.82 -4.13
CA ASN A 218 -8.28 -1.61 -2.75
C ASN A 218 -9.39 -1.92 -1.72
N ASN A 219 -10.62 -1.48 -1.99
CA ASN A 219 -11.72 -1.69 -1.05
C ASN A 219 -12.17 -3.15 -1.00
N GLU A 220 -12.27 -3.79 -2.15
CA GLU A 220 -12.71 -5.17 -2.31
C GLU A 220 -11.72 -6.14 -1.65
N ILE A 221 -10.43 -5.96 -1.89
CA ILE A 221 -9.41 -6.83 -1.29
C ILE A 221 -9.24 -6.60 0.22
N LYS A 222 -9.40 -5.36 0.70
CA LYS A 222 -9.42 -5.07 2.14
C LYS A 222 -10.63 -5.71 2.83
N ALA A 223 -11.79 -5.68 2.19
CA ALA A 223 -12.98 -6.35 2.72
C ALA A 223 -12.80 -7.87 2.82
N LEU A 224 -12.04 -8.46 1.90
CA LEU A 224 -11.71 -9.88 1.92
C LEU A 224 -10.67 -10.24 3.02
N LEU A 225 -9.57 -9.50 3.10
CA LEU A 225 -8.39 -9.91 3.87
C LEU A 225 -8.40 -9.45 5.34
N ARG A 226 -8.96 -8.27 5.65
CA ARG A 226 -8.95 -7.74 7.03
C ARG A 226 -9.59 -8.65 8.08
N PRO A 227 -10.77 -9.27 7.82
CA PRO A 227 -11.39 -10.16 8.80
C PRO A 227 -10.58 -11.43 9.06
N ALA A 228 -9.80 -11.88 8.08
CA ALA A 228 -9.08 -13.13 8.13
C ALA A 228 -7.73 -13.04 8.85
N LYS A 229 -7.21 -11.84 9.10
CA LYS A 229 -5.92 -11.58 9.80
C LYS A 229 -4.74 -12.41 9.25
N ILE A 230 -4.69 -12.58 7.93
CA ILE A 230 -3.66 -13.38 7.25
C ILE A 230 -2.32 -12.65 7.32
N PRO A 231 -1.21 -13.31 7.67
CA PRO A 231 0.11 -12.70 7.68
C PRO A 231 0.40 -11.96 6.38
N HIS A 232 0.86 -10.72 6.49
CA HIS A 232 1.15 -9.84 5.37
C HIS A 232 2.64 -9.47 5.39
N TRP A 233 3.28 -9.54 4.22
CA TRP A 233 4.63 -9.10 3.96
C TRP A 233 4.59 -7.92 2.99
N GLN A 234 5.33 -6.86 3.30
CA GLN A 234 5.51 -5.70 2.42
C GLN A 234 6.91 -5.79 1.80
N VAL A 235 7.02 -5.59 0.50
CA VAL A 235 8.30 -5.56 -0.23
C VAL A 235 8.45 -4.21 -0.94
N GLY A 236 9.56 -3.52 -0.70
CA GLY A 236 9.87 -2.22 -1.31
C GLY A 236 10.79 -1.39 -0.41
N TYR A 237 11.26 -0.26 -0.95
CA TYR A 237 12.13 0.70 -0.23
C TYR A 237 11.34 1.79 0.49
N GLU A 238 10.14 1.50 0.95
CA GLU A 238 9.29 2.51 1.59
C GLU A 238 9.70 2.79 3.03
N ASP A 239 9.77 4.06 3.39
CA ASP A 239 10.16 4.52 4.74
C ASP A 239 9.08 4.27 5.81
N LYS A 240 7.88 3.88 5.42
CA LYS A 240 6.73 3.81 6.33
C LYS A 240 6.08 2.44 6.33
N VAL A 241 5.62 2.07 7.51
CA VAL A 241 4.79 0.87 7.71
C VAL A 241 3.46 1.05 6.97
N CYS A 242 3.24 0.25 5.92
CA CYS A 242 1.99 0.21 5.17
C CYS A 242 1.22 -1.08 5.49
N ASP A 243 0.23 -1.00 6.36
CA ASP A 243 -0.55 -2.16 6.84
C ASP A 243 -2.03 -2.07 6.44
N PRO A 244 -2.36 -2.15 5.14
CA PRO A 244 -3.72 -2.00 4.65
C PRO A 244 -4.66 -3.14 5.10
N PHE A 245 -4.10 -4.30 5.42
CA PHE A 245 -4.84 -5.50 5.82
C PHE A 245 -4.92 -5.71 7.34
N ARG A 246 -4.28 -4.84 8.14
CA ARG A 246 -4.21 -4.93 9.61
C ARG A 246 -3.53 -6.21 10.11
N SER A 247 -2.59 -6.74 9.34
CA SER A 247 -1.94 -8.02 9.61
C SER A 247 -0.47 -8.08 9.18
N LEU A 248 0.18 -6.93 8.95
CA LEU A 248 1.58 -6.84 8.56
C LEU A 248 2.48 -7.48 9.61
N THR A 249 3.35 -8.40 9.18
CA THR A 249 4.31 -9.11 10.03
C THR A 249 5.76 -8.86 9.62
N GLU A 250 6.02 -8.70 8.31
CA GLU A 250 7.38 -8.53 7.78
C GLU A 250 7.42 -7.38 6.79
N ILE A 251 8.50 -6.60 6.84
CA ILE A 251 8.85 -5.60 5.82
C ILE A 251 10.19 -6.03 5.23
N PHE A 252 10.23 -6.24 3.92
CA PHE A 252 11.44 -6.50 3.16
C PHE A 252 11.87 -5.21 2.47
N GLU A 253 12.78 -4.48 3.10
CA GLU A 253 13.32 -3.21 2.60
C GLU A 253 14.36 -3.47 1.52
N MET A 254 13.87 -3.82 0.34
CA MET A 254 14.71 -4.17 -0.82
C MET A 254 13.91 -4.13 -2.12
N GLY A 255 14.62 -4.16 -3.25
CA GLY A 255 13.98 -4.27 -4.56
C GLY A 255 13.35 -5.65 -4.78
N GLU A 256 12.29 -5.67 -5.55
CA GLU A 256 11.44 -6.84 -5.81
C GLU A 256 12.23 -7.97 -6.48
N THR A 257 13.10 -7.63 -7.45
CA THR A 257 13.92 -8.63 -8.16
C THR A 257 14.79 -9.39 -7.17
N PHE A 258 15.50 -8.67 -6.31
CA PHE A 258 16.36 -9.26 -5.29
C PHE A 258 15.57 -10.14 -4.32
N PHE A 259 14.42 -9.69 -3.86
CA PHE A 259 13.55 -10.45 -2.96
C PHE A 259 13.16 -11.80 -3.56
N PHE A 260 12.68 -11.83 -4.81
CA PHE A 260 12.27 -13.07 -5.46
C PHE A 260 13.45 -13.99 -5.78
N GLU A 261 14.59 -13.44 -6.18
CA GLU A 261 15.82 -14.21 -6.44
C GLU A 261 16.32 -14.89 -5.18
N GLN A 262 16.39 -14.16 -4.05
CA GLN A 262 16.88 -14.74 -2.79
C GLN A 262 15.97 -15.86 -2.29
N LEU A 263 14.66 -15.67 -2.27
CA LEU A 263 13.73 -16.72 -1.86
C LEU A 263 13.80 -17.95 -2.77
N SER A 264 13.94 -17.75 -4.07
CA SER A 264 14.06 -18.84 -5.02
C SER A 264 15.37 -19.61 -4.87
N SER A 265 16.47 -18.91 -4.55
CA SER A 265 17.81 -19.52 -4.41
C SER A 265 17.95 -20.50 -3.24
N VAL A 266 17.19 -20.27 -2.17
CA VAL A 266 17.19 -21.11 -0.97
C VAL A 266 16.06 -22.15 -0.96
N SER A 267 15.25 -22.22 -2.03
CA SER A 267 14.06 -23.07 -2.12
C SER A 267 14.24 -24.16 -3.15
N SER A 268 13.65 -25.32 -2.90
CA SER A 268 13.48 -26.37 -3.90
C SER A 268 12.20 -26.13 -4.73
N ILE A 269 12.22 -26.55 -5.97
CA ILE A 269 11.02 -26.56 -6.82
C ILE A 269 9.96 -27.45 -6.17
N THR A 270 8.79 -26.90 -5.91
CA THR A 270 7.63 -27.63 -5.39
C THR A 270 6.62 -27.84 -6.52
N HIS A 271 5.88 -28.94 -6.46
CA HIS A 271 4.96 -29.31 -7.52
C HIS A 271 3.57 -28.72 -7.31
N GLN A 272 2.91 -28.36 -8.42
CA GLN A 272 1.52 -28.00 -8.62
C GLN A 272 1.08 -26.66 -8.02
N ASN A 273 1.00 -25.67 -8.91
CA ASN A 273 0.37 -24.40 -8.64
C ASN A 273 -1.15 -24.51 -8.84
N ASN A 274 -1.85 -25.05 -7.86
CA ASN A 274 -3.31 -25.17 -7.89
C ASN A 274 -4.00 -23.86 -7.53
N TYR A 275 -3.31 -22.96 -6.82
CA TYR A 275 -3.90 -21.71 -6.34
C TYR A 275 -4.12 -20.71 -7.47
N GLU A 276 -3.16 -20.57 -8.37
CA GLU A 276 -3.30 -19.75 -9.57
C GLU A 276 -4.47 -20.26 -10.44
N GLU A 277 -4.54 -21.58 -10.65
CA GLU A 277 -5.58 -22.20 -11.49
C GLU A 277 -6.99 -21.93 -10.93
N ALA A 278 -7.17 -21.99 -9.61
CA ALA A 278 -8.46 -21.68 -8.99
C ALA A 278 -8.91 -20.23 -9.28
N TRP A 279 -7.99 -19.27 -9.25
CA TRP A 279 -8.28 -17.88 -9.61
C TRP A 279 -8.55 -17.71 -11.11
N LYS A 280 -7.79 -18.39 -11.96
CA LYS A 280 -7.98 -18.35 -13.43
C LYS A 280 -9.33 -18.89 -13.86
N GLN A 281 -9.78 -19.99 -13.29
CA GLN A 281 -11.09 -20.59 -13.59
C GLN A 281 -12.23 -19.59 -13.34
N ILE A 282 -12.20 -18.85 -12.25
CA ILE A 282 -13.19 -17.82 -11.96
C ILE A 282 -13.00 -16.63 -12.90
N SER A 283 -11.77 -16.19 -13.12
CA SER A 283 -11.45 -15.07 -14.01
C SER A 283 -12.00 -15.28 -15.42
N GLN A 284 -11.92 -16.50 -15.95
CA GLN A 284 -12.39 -16.85 -17.27
C GLN A 284 -13.93 -16.85 -17.40
N GLN A 285 -14.64 -16.97 -16.31
CA GLN A 285 -16.11 -16.93 -16.28
C GLN A 285 -16.66 -15.48 -16.24
N ILE A 286 -15.81 -14.49 -15.99
CA ILE A 286 -16.21 -13.09 -15.93
C ILE A 286 -16.21 -12.51 -17.37
N PRO A 287 -17.38 -12.15 -17.91
CA PRO A 287 -17.45 -11.57 -19.24
C PRO A 287 -16.89 -10.15 -19.26
N ILE A 288 -16.31 -9.78 -20.41
CA ILE A 288 -16.01 -8.36 -20.66
C ILE A 288 -17.36 -7.65 -20.87
N PRO A 289 -17.64 -6.57 -20.14
CA PRO A 289 -18.91 -5.88 -20.26
C PRO A 289 -19.06 -5.27 -21.66
N THR A 290 -20.26 -5.37 -22.21
CA THR A 290 -20.63 -4.77 -23.50
C THR A 290 -21.61 -3.63 -23.28
N ALA A 291 -21.44 -2.56 -24.05
CA ALA A 291 -22.36 -1.43 -24.07
C ALA A 291 -22.46 -0.91 -25.52
N GLU A 292 -23.61 -0.39 -25.90
CA GLU A 292 -23.83 0.16 -27.24
C GLU A 292 -23.63 1.68 -27.27
N ILE A 293 -23.85 2.35 -26.12
CA ILE A 293 -23.70 3.80 -25.93
C ILE A 293 -23.11 4.11 -24.55
N GLY A 294 -22.73 5.36 -24.34
CA GLY A 294 -22.29 5.88 -23.03
C GLY A 294 -20.79 5.72 -22.76
N GLU A 295 -20.42 5.99 -21.52
CA GLU A 295 -19.02 6.05 -21.07
C GLU A 295 -18.27 4.73 -21.27
N LEU A 296 -18.91 3.64 -20.87
CA LEU A 296 -18.31 2.30 -20.97
C LEU A 296 -18.05 1.92 -22.44
N TYR A 297 -18.98 2.27 -23.36
CA TYR A 297 -18.79 2.09 -24.79
C TYR A 297 -17.60 2.89 -25.33
N ALA A 298 -17.54 4.19 -25.00
CA ALA A 298 -16.49 5.08 -25.50
C ALA A 298 -15.10 4.61 -25.03
N ILE A 299 -14.97 4.27 -23.76
CA ILE A 299 -13.73 3.77 -23.16
C ILE A 299 -13.35 2.42 -23.78
N GLY A 300 -14.29 1.48 -23.86
CA GLY A 300 -14.08 0.17 -24.44
C GLY A 300 -13.66 0.25 -25.91
N LYS A 301 -14.32 1.09 -26.71
CA LYS A 301 -14.00 1.32 -28.11
C LYS A 301 -12.58 1.86 -28.32
N LEU A 302 -12.17 2.83 -27.46
CA LEU A 302 -10.81 3.36 -27.51
C LEU A 302 -9.79 2.27 -27.13
N LEU A 303 -10.00 1.56 -26.03
CA LEU A 303 -9.02 0.58 -25.53
C LEU A 303 -8.89 -0.64 -26.46
N THR A 304 -9.99 -1.11 -27.05
CA THR A 304 -9.95 -2.22 -28.02
C THR A 304 -9.17 -1.87 -29.28
N ASN A 305 -9.21 -0.59 -29.70
CA ASN A 305 -8.50 -0.11 -30.89
C ASN A 305 -7.23 0.70 -30.54
N PHE A 306 -6.73 0.55 -29.32
CA PHE A 306 -5.60 1.35 -28.83
C PHE A 306 -4.35 1.08 -29.67
N PRO A 307 -3.64 2.14 -30.13
CA PRO A 307 -2.44 1.97 -30.95
C PRO A 307 -1.30 1.33 -30.16
N GLU A 308 -0.45 0.59 -30.87
CA GLU A 308 0.78 0.07 -30.29
C GLU A 308 1.78 1.18 -30.01
N ASN A 309 2.61 1.00 -29.00
CA ASN A 309 3.67 1.95 -28.62
C ASN A 309 3.13 3.37 -28.31
N ALA A 310 1.91 3.46 -27.80
CA ALA A 310 1.34 4.68 -27.24
C ALA A 310 1.23 4.56 -25.73
N ASP A 311 1.21 5.71 -25.05
CA ASP A 311 1.07 5.78 -23.60
C ASP A 311 -0.36 6.21 -23.23
N LEU A 312 -0.92 5.58 -22.21
CA LEU A 312 -2.25 5.85 -21.71
C LEU A 312 -2.17 6.52 -20.33
N GLN A 313 -2.80 7.68 -20.23
CA GLN A 313 -3.03 8.36 -18.96
C GLN A 313 -4.51 8.19 -18.59
N LEU A 314 -4.78 7.77 -17.37
CA LEU A 314 -6.13 7.58 -16.86
C LEU A 314 -6.38 8.57 -15.72
N ALA A 315 -7.47 9.33 -15.81
CA ALA A 315 -7.93 10.10 -14.67
C ALA A 315 -8.61 9.20 -13.64
N ASN A 316 -8.67 9.66 -12.41
CA ASN A 316 -9.31 8.95 -11.29
C ASN A 316 -10.84 8.83 -11.45
N SER A 317 -11.49 8.20 -10.47
CA SER A 317 -12.93 7.96 -10.39
C SER A 317 -13.43 6.90 -11.38
N CYS A 318 -14.53 7.13 -12.09
CA CYS A 318 -15.16 6.19 -13.01
C CYS A 318 -14.24 5.78 -14.16
N THR A 319 -13.47 6.72 -14.69
CA THR A 319 -12.59 6.52 -15.85
C THR A 319 -11.64 5.33 -15.68
N ILE A 320 -10.85 5.32 -14.60
CA ILE A 320 -9.89 4.22 -14.36
C ILE A 320 -10.60 2.91 -14.06
N ARG A 321 -11.74 2.95 -13.35
CA ARG A 321 -12.52 1.75 -13.01
C ARG A 321 -13.12 1.10 -14.24
N MET A 322 -13.71 1.90 -15.15
CA MET A 322 -14.27 1.40 -16.41
C MET A 322 -13.17 0.89 -17.35
N ALA A 323 -12.05 1.62 -17.45
CA ALA A 323 -10.92 1.20 -18.27
C ALA A 323 -10.40 -0.19 -17.84
N HIS A 324 -10.55 -0.52 -16.56
CA HIS A 324 -10.05 -1.79 -16.01
C HIS A 324 -10.75 -3.03 -16.59
N PHE A 325 -11.99 -2.90 -17.06
CA PHE A 325 -12.73 -4.03 -17.65
C PHE A 325 -12.19 -4.48 -19.01
N PHE A 326 -11.48 -3.63 -19.72
CA PHE A 326 -11.05 -3.92 -21.11
C PHE A 326 -9.58 -4.35 -21.15
N PRO A 327 -9.21 -5.35 -21.98
CA PRO A 327 -7.82 -5.73 -22.16
C PRO A 327 -7.00 -4.57 -22.76
N THR A 328 -5.72 -4.52 -22.45
CA THR A 328 -4.75 -3.60 -23.05
C THR A 328 -3.53 -4.37 -23.52
N LYS A 329 -2.88 -3.88 -24.59
CA LYS A 329 -1.65 -4.48 -25.12
C LYS A 329 -0.50 -4.30 -24.12
N ALA A 330 0.40 -5.28 -24.03
CA ALA A 330 1.54 -5.22 -23.12
C ALA A 330 2.54 -4.10 -23.46
N SER A 331 2.52 -3.57 -24.70
CA SER A 331 3.34 -2.44 -25.12
C SER A 331 2.84 -1.07 -24.61
N VAL A 332 1.63 -1.01 -24.05
CA VAL A 332 1.01 0.24 -23.57
C VAL A 332 1.42 0.49 -22.14
N ARG A 333 2.14 1.59 -21.89
CA ARG A 333 2.40 2.07 -20.53
C ARG A 333 1.19 2.85 -20.03
N ILE A 334 0.72 2.50 -18.84
CA ILE A 334 -0.46 3.09 -18.23
C ILE A 334 -0.08 3.83 -16.96
N ASN A 335 -0.49 5.09 -16.85
CA ASN A 335 -0.25 5.93 -15.69
C ASN A 335 -1.56 6.53 -15.15
N CYS A 336 -1.57 6.81 -13.85
CA CYS A 336 -2.68 7.46 -13.17
C CYS A 336 -2.17 8.12 -11.89
N ASN A 337 -2.77 9.24 -11.51
CA ASN A 337 -2.42 9.96 -10.27
C ASN A 337 -3.06 9.25 -9.06
N ARG A 338 -2.51 8.10 -8.64
CA ARG A 338 -3.10 7.25 -7.60
C ARG A 338 -2.48 7.42 -6.20
N GLY A 339 -1.64 8.43 -5.99
CA GLY A 339 -1.06 8.68 -4.64
C GLY A 339 -2.14 8.95 -3.59
N VAL A 340 -3.03 9.89 -3.86
CA VAL A 340 -4.19 10.26 -2.99
C VAL A 340 -5.53 10.15 -3.69
N ASN A 341 -5.56 9.69 -4.92
CA ASN A 341 -6.77 9.41 -5.72
C ASN A 341 -7.68 10.64 -5.99
N GLY A 342 -7.13 11.86 -5.94
CA GLY A 342 -7.84 13.08 -6.31
C GLY A 342 -8.22 13.12 -7.79
N ILE A 343 -9.24 13.88 -8.14
CA ILE A 343 -9.67 14.08 -9.54
C ILE A 343 -8.96 15.26 -10.21
N ASP A 344 -8.25 16.07 -9.44
CA ASP A 344 -7.43 17.20 -9.89
C ASP A 344 -6.06 16.75 -10.44
N GLY A 345 -5.38 17.60 -11.20
CA GLY A 345 -4.02 17.41 -11.67
C GLY A 345 -3.80 16.38 -12.79
N SER A 346 -4.82 15.63 -13.21
CA SER A 346 -4.67 14.59 -14.24
C SER A 346 -4.33 15.18 -15.61
N MET A 347 -4.90 16.35 -15.97
CA MET A 347 -4.61 17.05 -17.20
C MET A 347 -3.18 17.59 -17.21
N SER A 348 -2.78 18.31 -16.16
CA SER A 348 -1.43 18.88 -16.03
C SER A 348 -0.36 17.81 -16.07
N THR A 349 -0.55 16.70 -15.35
CA THR A 349 0.35 15.55 -15.41
C THR A 349 0.47 15.01 -16.82
N THR A 350 -0.65 14.86 -17.53
CA THR A 350 -0.67 14.34 -18.90
C THR A 350 -0.01 15.28 -19.89
N VAL A 351 -0.24 16.59 -19.79
CA VAL A 351 0.38 17.61 -20.66
C VAL A 351 1.90 17.60 -20.45
N GLY A 352 2.37 17.59 -19.19
CA GLY A 352 3.78 17.50 -18.86
C GLY A 352 4.42 16.20 -19.36
N PHE A 353 3.74 15.08 -19.17
CA PHE A 353 4.19 13.79 -19.68
C PHE A 353 4.30 13.78 -21.20
N ALA A 354 3.26 14.24 -21.92
CA ALA A 354 3.25 14.29 -23.38
C ALA A 354 4.29 15.24 -23.97
N ALA A 355 4.64 16.32 -23.27
CA ALA A 355 5.70 17.24 -23.68
C ALA A 355 7.08 16.59 -23.61
N ALA A 356 7.34 15.71 -22.66
CA ALA A 356 8.59 15.01 -22.45
C ALA A 356 8.68 13.66 -23.17
N ASN A 357 7.56 13.16 -23.75
CA ASN A 357 7.45 11.82 -24.31
C ASN A 357 7.50 11.81 -25.85
N ALA A 358 8.21 10.85 -26.41
CA ALA A 358 8.29 10.66 -27.86
C ALA A 358 7.07 9.98 -28.47
N ASN A 359 6.35 9.18 -27.69
CA ASN A 359 5.18 8.43 -28.14
C ASN A 359 3.91 9.27 -28.17
N ALA A 360 2.88 8.80 -28.87
CA ALA A 360 1.54 9.34 -28.72
C ALA A 360 1.02 9.10 -27.31
N THR A 361 0.45 10.13 -26.70
CA THR A 361 -0.10 10.09 -25.35
C THR A 361 -1.61 10.28 -25.41
N PHE A 362 -2.33 9.33 -24.86
CA PHE A 362 -3.80 9.39 -24.77
C PHE A 362 -4.19 9.64 -23.30
N LEU A 363 -5.15 10.53 -23.10
CA LEU A 363 -5.78 10.74 -21.80
C LEU A 363 -7.26 10.38 -21.89
N ILE A 364 -7.74 9.60 -20.93
CA ILE A 364 -9.18 9.43 -20.69
C ILE A 364 -9.50 10.14 -19.38
N ILE A 365 -10.41 11.09 -19.43
CA ILE A 365 -10.72 12.00 -18.32
C ILE A 365 -12.21 12.30 -18.25
N GLY A 366 -12.78 12.34 -17.04
CA GLY A 366 -14.13 12.81 -16.81
C GLY A 366 -14.25 14.33 -16.83
N ASP A 367 -15.46 14.83 -16.98
CA ASP A 367 -15.81 16.25 -17.08
C ASP A 367 -15.31 17.07 -15.87
N LEU A 368 -15.64 16.68 -14.65
CA LEU A 368 -15.19 17.40 -13.45
C LEU A 368 -13.67 17.42 -13.33
N SER A 369 -13.00 16.30 -13.55
CA SER A 369 -11.54 16.22 -13.52
C SER A 369 -10.90 17.11 -14.57
N PHE A 370 -11.54 17.24 -15.76
CA PHE A 370 -11.12 18.14 -16.81
C PHE A 370 -11.26 19.61 -16.38
N PHE A 371 -12.42 20.00 -15.83
CA PHE A 371 -12.65 21.39 -15.41
C PHE A 371 -11.73 21.84 -14.27
N TYR A 372 -11.40 20.95 -13.34
CA TYR A 372 -10.46 21.27 -12.26
C TYR A 372 -9.08 21.68 -12.76
N ASP A 373 -8.67 21.25 -13.96
CA ASP A 373 -7.29 21.36 -14.43
C ASP A 373 -7.20 21.76 -15.91
N MET A 374 -8.27 22.34 -16.48
CA MET A 374 -8.36 22.69 -17.90
C MET A 374 -7.34 23.77 -18.31
N ASN A 375 -6.87 24.59 -17.37
CA ASN A 375 -5.83 25.61 -17.60
C ASN A 375 -4.48 25.00 -18.00
N ALA A 376 -4.26 23.71 -17.76
CA ALA A 376 -3.10 22.99 -18.29
C ALA A 376 -3.01 23.04 -19.84
N LEU A 377 -4.13 23.32 -20.52
CA LEU A 377 -4.14 23.49 -21.98
C LEU A 377 -3.73 24.91 -22.44
N TRP A 378 -3.48 25.83 -21.52
CA TRP A 378 -3.16 27.24 -21.85
C TRP A 378 -1.65 27.50 -21.86
N ASN A 379 -0.89 26.55 -22.40
CA ASN A 379 0.55 26.70 -22.48
C ASN A 379 1.10 26.31 -23.86
N ARG A 380 2.34 26.73 -24.14
CA ARG A 380 3.00 26.50 -25.44
C ARG A 380 3.63 25.11 -25.59
N TYR A 381 3.60 24.29 -24.57
CA TYR A 381 4.27 22.97 -24.53
C TYR A 381 3.33 21.81 -24.88
N ILE A 382 2.10 22.11 -25.29
CA ILE A 382 1.13 21.08 -25.66
C ILE A 382 1.66 20.26 -26.86
N SER A 383 1.86 18.97 -26.64
CA SER A 383 2.30 18.05 -27.68
C SER A 383 1.24 17.85 -28.76
N LYS A 384 1.65 17.92 -30.03
CA LYS A 384 0.76 17.55 -31.17
C LYS A 384 0.35 16.07 -31.15
N LYS A 385 1.02 15.23 -30.34
CA LYS A 385 0.74 13.81 -30.17
C LYS A 385 -0.24 13.53 -29.00
N LEU A 386 -0.65 14.54 -28.27
CA LEU A 386 -1.66 14.41 -27.20
C LEU A 386 -3.05 14.18 -27.81
N ARG A 387 -3.75 13.20 -27.27
CA ARG A 387 -5.17 12.90 -27.58
C ARG A 387 -5.94 12.81 -26.27
N ILE A 388 -7.10 13.46 -26.21
CA ILE A 388 -7.93 13.51 -25.01
C ILE A 388 -9.31 12.96 -25.36
N LEU A 389 -9.71 11.91 -24.65
CA LEU A 389 -11.08 11.44 -24.59
C LEU A 389 -11.72 12.02 -23.33
N LEU A 390 -12.51 13.07 -23.52
CA LEU A 390 -13.31 13.67 -22.46
C LEU A 390 -14.64 12.93 -22.34
N ILE A 391 -14.86 12.34 -21.18
CA ILE A 391 -16.12 11.70 -20.82
C ILE A 391 -16.99 12.75 -20.13
N ASN A 392 -18.03 13.21 -20.82
CA ASN A 392 -19.00 14.15 -20.30
C ASN A 392 -20.32 13.42 -20.05
N ASN A 393 -20.71 13.30 -18.80
CA ASN A 393 -21.96 12.68 -18.36
C ASN A 393 -22.92 13.70 -17.73
N GLU A 394 -22.65 15.00 -17.93
CA GLU A 394 -23.47 16.14 -17.50
C GLU A 394 -23.64 16.28 -15.97
N GLY A 395 -22.80 15.66 -15.14
CA GLY A 395 -23.07 15.82 -13.73
C GLY A 395 -22.18 15.15 -12.69
N GLY A 396 -20.98 14.77 -12.99
CA GLY A 396 -20.10 14.24 -11.94
C GLY A 396 -20.69 13.06 -11.16
N ALA A 397 -21.14 12.03 -11.88
CA ALA A 397 -21.94 10.90 -11.38
C ALA A 397 -21.34 10.11 -10.18
N VAL A 398 -20.10 10.39 -9.79
CA VAL A 398 -19.47 9.78 -8.60
C VAL A 398 -20.12 10.25 -7.28
N MET A 399 -20.88 11.33 -7.31
CA MET A 399 -21.55 11.91 -6.16
C MET A 399 -23.00 11.43 -5.97
N TYR A 400 -23.49 10.54 -6.83
CA TYR A 400 -24.86 10.00 -6.82
C TYR A 400 -24.86 8.49 -6.55
#